data_d03127aac998d872cee2130083961e4d
#
_entry.id   d03127aac998d872cee2130083961e4d
#
_cell.length_a   1.000
_cell.length_b   1.000
_cell.length_c   1.000
_cell.angle_alpha   90.00
_cell.angle_beta   90.00
_cell.angle_gamma   90.00
#
_symmetry.space_group_name_H-M   'P 1'
#
loop_
_entity.id
_entity.type
_entity.pdbx_description
1 polymer ?
#
loop_
_entity_poly.entity_id
_entity_poly.type
_entity_poly.pdbx_seq_one_letter_code
_entity_poly.pdbx_strand_id
1 'polypeptide(L)'
;MAQKLWEKSVQVNKDIERFTVGRDREMDLYLAKHDVLGSMAHITMLESIGLLTADELKQLLAALKDIYAQAEKGEFVIEDGVEDVHSQVELMLTRRLGDVGKKIHSGRSRNDQVLLDLKLFTRAQIKEIAEAVEQLFHVLICQSERYKDVLMPGYTHLQIAMPSSFGLWFGAYAESLVDDMLFLQAAFKMCNRNPLGSAAGYGSSFPLNRTMTTRLLGFDSLNYNVVYAQMGRGKMERNVAFALATIAGTLSKLAYDACLFNSQNFGFVKLPDDCTTGSSIMPHKKNPDVFELTRAKCNKIQSLPQQIMMIANNLPSGYFRDLQIIKEVFLPAFDELKDCLQMTTYIMNEIKVNEHILDDDRYSLIFSVEEVNRLAREGMPFRDAYKKVGLDIEAGRFTPCKEVHHTHEGSIGNLCNDAISALMQQVVDGFHFEGMEQAERALLGR
;
A
#
# COMPACT_ATOMS: atom_id res chain seq x y z
N MET A 1 5.49 -35.61 20.04
CA MET A 1 4.28 -34.91 19.57
C MET A 1 4.28 -33.55 20.22
N ALA A 2 4.15 -32.51 19.46
CA ALA A 2 4.04 -31.14 20.00
C ALA A 2 2.71 -31.04 20.76
N GLN A 3 2.79 -30.83 22.07
CA GLN A 3 1.62 -30.71 22.94
C GLN A 3 1.16 -29.25 22.91
N LYS A 4 -0.11 -29.01 22.62
CA LYS A 4 -0.66 -27.66 22.65
C LYS A 4 -0.58 -27.08 24.05
N LEU A 5 -0.19 -25.82 24.23
CA LEU A 5 0.00 -25.15 25.52
C LEU A 5 -1.21 -25.26 26.48
N TRP A 6 -2.42 -25.46 25.95
CA TRP A 6 -3.68 -25.57 26.70
C TRP A 6 -4.25 -27.01 26.76
N GLU A 7 -3.57 -28.00 26.20
CA GLU A 7 -4.06 -29.38 26.11
C GLU A 7 -3.99 -30.09 27.48
N LYS A 8 -5.14 -30.39 28.05
CA LYS A 8 -5.22 -31.01 29.38
C LYS A 8 -5.43 -32.53 29.37
N SER A 9 -6.13 -33.13 28.44
CA SER A 9 -6.35 -34.58 28.37
C SER A 9 -7.36 -35.01 27.30
N VAL A 10 -7.93 -34.10 26.52
CA VAL A 10 -8.92 -34.43 25.51
C VAL A 10 -8.28 -34.34 24.13
N GLN A 11 -8.27 -35.43 23.39
CA GLN A 11 -7.77 -35.48 22.03
C GLN A 11 -8.71 -34.62 21.12
N VAL A 12 -8.19 -33.57 20.55
CA VAL A 12 -8.96 -32.67 19.68
C VAL A 12 -9.32 -33.40 18.38
N ASN A 13 -10.59 -33.33 17.98
CA ASN A 13 -11.03 -33.84 16.69
C ASN A 13 -10.29 -33.13 15.56
N LYS A 14 -9.68 -33.87 14.65
CA LYS A 14 -8.89 -33.32 13.52
C LYS A 14 -9.70 -32.40 12.59
N ASP A 15 -10.99 -32.66 12.42
CA ASP A 15 -11.85 -31.80 11.60
C ASP A 15 -12.12 -30.46 12.28
N ILE A 16 -12.29 -30.45 13.60
CA ILE A 16 -12.41 -29.23 14.39
C ILE A 16 -11.11 -28.45 14.35
N GLU A 17 -9.97 -29.13 14.49
CA GLU A 17 -8.66 -28.51 14.39
C GLU A 17 -8.44 -27.85 13.01
N ARG A 18 -8.71 -28.59 11.94
CA ARG A 18 -8.63 -28.06 10.57
C ARG A 18 -9.51 -26.83 10.38
N PHE A 19 -10.74 -26.86 10.86
CA PHE A 19 -11.68 -25.73 10.75
C PHE A 19 -11.23 -24.50 11.57
N THR A 20 -10.75 -24.71 12.78
CA THR A 20 -10.38 -23.60 13.69
C THR A 20 -9.01 -23.01 13.40
N VAL A 21 -8.05 -23.78 12.91
CA VAL A 21 -6.75 -23.27 12.46
C VAL A 21 -6.87 -22.64 11.07
N GLY A 22 -7.66 -23.25 10.17
CA GLY A 22 -7.83 -22.73 8.81
C GLY A 22 -6.50 -22.51 8.10
N ARG A 23 -6.33 -21.30 7.54
CA ARG A 23 -5.09 -20.86 6.88
C ARG A 23 -4.13 -20.10 7.81
N ASP A 24 -4.36 -20.11 9.11
CA ASP A 24 -3.62 -19.27 10.05
C ASP A 24 -2.11 -19.57 10.03
N ARG A 25 -1.71 -20.83 9.92
CA ARG A 25 -0.29 -21.22 9.81
C ARG A 25 0.38 -20.62 8.57
N GLU A 26 -0.33 -20.58 7.43
CA GLU A 26 0.16 -19.98 6.19
C GLU A 26 0.30 -18.45 6.34
N MET A 27 -0.70 -17.83 6.91
CA MET A 27 -0.70 -16.38 7.13
C MET A 27 0.32 -15.95 8.18
N ASP A 28 0.54 -16.73 9.20
CA ASP A 28 1.50 -16.42 10.26
C ASP A 28 2.97 -16.45 9.78
N LEU A 29 3.27 -17.08 8.64
CA LEU A 29 4.61 -16.98 8.05
C LEU A 29 4.97 -15.53 7.66
N TYR A 30 4.00 -14.69 7.28
CA TYR A 30 4.20 -13.25 7.08
C TYR A 30 4.65 -12.54 8.36
N LEU A 31 4.29 -13.08 9.52
CA LEU A 31 4.52 -12.45 10.82
C LEU A 31 5.79 -12.97 11.53
N ALA A 32 6.41 -14.03 11.02
CA ALA A 32 7.47 -14.76 11.74
C ALA A 32 8.64 -13.87 12.22
N LYS A 33 9.21 -13.02 11.34
CA LYS A 33 10.28 -12.11 11.74
C LYS A 33 9.81 -11.03 12.73
N HIS A 34 8.56 -10.63 12.65
CA HIS A 34 7.95 -9.60 13.51
C HIS A 34 7.67 -10.15 14.92
N ASP A 35 7.21 -11.40 15.04
CA ASP A 35 7.06 -12.08 16.35
C ASP A 35 8.41 -12.22 17.06
N VAL A 36 9.47 -12.53 16.31
CA VAL A 36 10.82 -12.61 16.87
C VAL A 36 11.30 -11.25 17.38
N LEU A 37 11.11 -10.16 16.61
CA LEU A 37 11.46 -8.80 17.05
C LEU A 37 10.68 -8.39 18.30
N GLY A 38 9.37 -8.63 18.31
CA GLY A 38 8.51 -8.41 19.46
C GLY A 38 8.96 -9.18 20.69
N SER A 39 9.33 -10.44 20.50
CA SER A 39 9.85 -11.31 21.54
C SER A 39 11.20 -10.82 22.10
N MET A 40 12.13 -10.34 21.25
CA MET A 40 13.40 -9.76 21.68
C MET A 40 13.20 -8.52 22.57
N ALA A 41 12.30 -7.62 22.19
CA ALA A 41 11.97 -6.45 22.99
C ALA A 41 11.30 -6.85 24.31
N HIS A 42 10.42 -7.85 24.29
CA HIS A 42 9.71 -8.34 25.47
C HIS A 42 10.66 -8.95 26.50
N ILE A 43 11.56 -9.89 26.10
CA ILE A 43 12.50 -10.51 27.02
C ILE A 43 13.51 -9.52 27.60
N THR A 44 13.90 -8.50 26.83
CA THR A 44 14.76 -7.41 27.32
C THR A 44 14.03 -6.63 28.44
N MET A 45 12.73 -6.40 28.29
CA MET A 45 11.91 -5.81 29.33
C MET A 45 11.75 -6.76 30.53
N LEU A 46 11.57 -8.08 30.32
CA LEU A 46 11.43 -9.04 31.41
C LEU A 46 12.70 -9.10 32.31
N GLU A 47 13.87 -8.99 31.71
CA GLU A 47 15.12 -8.89 32.48
C GLU A 47 15.13 -7.61 33.31
N SER A 48 14.75 -6.47 32.76
CA SER A 48 14.73 -5.17 33.49
C SER A 48 13.79 -5.13 34.71
N ILE A 49 12.82 -6.05 34.75
CA ILE A 49 11.88 -6.18 35.87
C ILE A 49 12.17 -7.43 36.75
N GLY A 50 13.29 -8.10 36.53
CA GLY A 50 13.78 -9.21 37.35
C GLY A 50 13.13 -10.57 37.10
N LEU A 51 12.40 -10.74 35.99
CA LEU A 51 11.81 -12.04 35.61
C LEU A 51 12.79 -12.91 34.79
N LEU A 52 13.85 -12.33 34.28
CA LEU A 52 14.98 -13.02 33.65
C LEU A 52 16.27 -12.53 34.27
N THR A 53 17.27 -13.41 34.32
CA THR A 53 18.66 -13.01 34.61
C THR A 53 19.34 -12.49 33.36
N ALA A 54 20.44 -11.75 33.48
CA ALA A 54 21.23 -11.27 32.35
C ALA A 54 21.76 -12.42 31.47
N ASP A 55 22.13 -13.56 32.08
CA ASP A 55 22.59 -14.74 31.35
C ASP A 55 21.46 -15.41 30.54
N GLU A 56 20.27 -15.52 31.14
CA GLU A 56 19.07 -16.03 30.43
C GLU A 56 18.68 -15.12 29.27
N LEU A 57 18.70 -13.80 29.47
CA LEU A 57 18.46 -12.84 28.38
C LEU A 57 19.45 -13.03 27.23
N LYS A 58 20.76 -13.16 27.54
CA LYS A 58 21.79 -13.38 26.52
C LYS A 58 21.55 -14.65 25.70
N GLN A 59 21.18 -15.75 26.35
CA GLN A 59 20.88 -17.02 25.69
C GLN A 59 19.63 -16.90 24.79
N LEU A 60 18.57 -16.30 25.30
CA LEU A 60 17.32 -16.10 24.55
C LEU A 60 17.52 -15.17 23.33
N LEU A 61 18.24 -14.04 23.50
CA LEU A 61 18.55 -13.14 22.37
C LEU A 61 19.37 -13.83 21.29
N ALA A 62 20.37 -14.65 21.65
CA ALA A 62 21.15 -15.41 20.67
C ALA A 62 20.26 -16.40 19.88
N ALA A 63 19.39 -17.14 20.60
CA ALA A 63 18.49 -18.09 19.94
C ALA A 63 17.44 -17.38 19.05
N LEU A 64 16.88 -16.25 19.50
CA LEU A 64 15.94 -15.46 18.69
C LEU A 64 16.57 -14.87 17.44
N LYS A 65 17.85 -14.41 17.49
CA LYS A 65 18.57 -13.95 16.29
C LYS A 65 18.73 -15.04 15.25
N ASP A 66 19.00 -16.28 15.67
CA ASP A 66 19.07 -17.42 14.75
C ASP A 66 17.69 -17.73 14.12
N ILE A 67 16.61 -17.64 14.91
CA ILE A 67 15.25 -17.84 14.40
C ILE A 67 14.87 -16.69 13.44
N TYR A 68 15.24 -15.45 13.76
CA TYR A 68 15.04 -14.31 12.86
C TYR A 68 15.73 -14.52 11.50
N ALA A 69 16.97 -14.98 11.53
CA ALA A 69 17.73 -15.25 10.30
C ALA A 69 17.10 -16.39 9.45
N GLN A 70 16.47 -17.39 10.08
CA GLN A 70 15.70 -18.41 9.35
C GLN A 70 14.43 -17.80 8.72
N ALA A 71 13.71 -16.95 9.47
CA ALA A 71 12.52 -16.27 8.95
C ALA A 71 12.86 -15.30 7.79
N GLU A 72 13.98 -14.56 7.90
CA GLU A 72 14.48 -13.65 6.86
C GLU A 72 14.81 -14.38 5.55
N LYS A 73 15.31 -15.65 5.65
CA LYS A 73 15.61 -16.51 4.49
C LYS A 73 14.41 -17.28 3.94
N GLY A 74 13.24 -17.19 4.57
CA GLY A 74 12.09 -18.02 4.21
C GLY A 74 12.20 -19.50 4.62
N GLU A 75 13.10 -19.81 5.54
CA GLU A 75 13.35 -21.19 6.05
C GLU A 75 12.56 -21.51 7.32
N PHE A 76 11.86 -20.53 7.90
CA PHE A 76 11.01 -20.72 9.08
C PHE A 76 9.74 -21.48 8.71
N VAL A 77 9.43 -22.53 9.47
CA VAL A 77 8.27 -23.38 9.24
C VAL A 77 7.49 -23.54 10.54
N ILE A 78 6.18 -23.48 10.47
CA ILE A 78 5.27 -23.85 11.55
C ILE A 78 4.98 -25.36 11.40
N GLU A 79 5.44 -26.15 12.36
CA GLU A 79 5.37 -27.62 12.32
C GLU A 79 3.92 -28.11 12.43
N ASP A 80 3.65 -29.30 11.87
CA ASP A 80 2.37 -29.96 12.05
C ASP A 80 2.07 -30.21 13.55
N GLY A 81 0.85 -29.84 13.95
CA GLY A 81 0.43 -29.89 15.34
C GLY A 81 0.77 -28.64 16.18
N VAL A 82 1.52 -27.70 15.62
CA VAL A 82 1.72 -26.35 16.19
C VAL A 82 0.63 -25.41 15.63
N GLU A 83 0.04 -24.59 16.48
CA GLU A 83 -1.14 -23.80 16.12
C GLU A 83 -0.79 -22.53 15.32
N ASP A 84 0.27 -21.83 15.72
CA ASP A 84 0.66 -20.50 15.20
C ASP A 84 2.16 -20.22 15.34
N VAL A 85 2.59 -19.06 14.84
CA VAL A 85 3.96 -18.56 14.90
C VAL A 85 4.48 -18.45 16.34
N HIS A 86 3.67 -17.96 17.27
CA HIS A 86 4.06 -17.75 18.67
C HIS A 86 4.42 -19.08 19.34
N SER A 87 3.57 -20.09 19.14
CA SER A 87 3.80 -21.45 19.64
C SER A 87 5.04 -22.09 19.01
N GLN A 88 5.31 -21.82 17.72
CA GLN A 88 6.49 -22.34 17.04
C GLN A 88 7.77 -21.72 17.60
N VAL A 89 7.82 -20.41 17.79
CA VAL A 89 8.98 -19.72 18.37
C VAL A 89 9.24 -20.22 19.80
N GLU A 90 8.22 -20.32 20.65
CA GLU A 90 8.34 -20.85 22.01
C GLU A 90 8.83 -22.31 22.02
N LEU A 91 8.31 -23.15 21.10
CA LEU A 91 8.75 -24.54 20.95
C LEU A 91 10.23 -24.65 20.56
N MET A 92 10.69 -23.83 19.61
CA MET A 92 12.09 -23.79 19.19
C MET A 92 13.02 -23.38 20.34
N LEU A 93 12.62 -22.34 21.09
CA LEU A 93 13.36 -21.87 22.26
C LEU A 93 13.38 -22.93 23.39
N THR A 94 12.27 -23.59 23.66
CA THR A 94 12.16 -24.64 24.68
C THR A 94 13.00 -25.84 24.31
N ARG A 95 13.03 -26.27 23.07
CA ARG A 95 13.90 -27.37 22.59
C ARG A 95 15.38 -27.06 22.76
N ARG A 96 15.75 -25.80 22.55
CA ARG A 96 17.15 -25.33 22.61
C ARG A 96 17.62 -25.02 24.04
N LEU A 97 16.76 -24.41 24.86
CA LEU A 97 17.14 -23.79 26.13
C LEU A 97 16.38 -24.37 27.35
N GLY A 98 15.51 -25.36 27.14
CA GLY A 98 14.74 -25.99 28.22
C GLY A 98 13.82 -24.97 28.92
N ASP A 99 13.86 -24.94 30.26
CA ASP A 99 12.97 -24.07 31.06
C ASP A 99 13.21 -22.58 30.85
N VAL A 100 14.42 -22.18 30.43
CA VAL A 100 14.72 -20.78 30.08
C VAL A 100 13.87 -20.36 28.87
N GLY A 101 13.71 -21.26 27.87
CA GLY A 101 12.88 -20.98 26.70
C GLY A 101 11.41 -20.74 27.03
N LYS A 102 10.87 -21.41 28.04
CA LYS A 102 9.46 -21.24 28.47
C LYS A 102 9.18 -19.90 29.14
N LYS A 103 10.18 -19.21 29.66
CA LYS A 103 10.03 -17.92 30.35
C LYS A 103 9.57 -16.79 29.40
N ILE A 104 9.77 -16.95 28.09
CA ILE A 104 9.42 -15.95 27.09
C ILE A 104 7.94 -15.55 27.13
N HIS A 105 7.05 -16.44 27.57
CA HIS A 105 5.60 -16.20 27.63
C HIS A 105 5.16 -15.39 28.85
N SER A 106 6.03 -15.13 29.82
CA SER A 106 5.69 -14.43 31.06
C SER A 106 5.16 -13.02 30.78
N GLY A 107 3.99 -12.70 31.36
CA GLY A 107 3.42 -11.35 31.28
C GLY A 107 2.80 -10.94 29.95
N ARG A 108 2.63 -11.85 28.99
CA ARG A 108 1.94 -11.60 27.72
C ARG A 108 0.91 -12.68 27.40
N SER A 109 0.11 -12.44 26.38
CA SER A 109 -0.83 -13.38 25.79
C SER A 109 -0.57 -13.47 24.29
N ARG A 110 -1.01 -14.57 23.67
CA ARG A 110 -1.07 -14.66 22.21
C ARG A 110 -1.87 -13.50 21.57
N ASN A 111 -2.83 -12.95 22.33
CA ASN A 111 -3.65 -11.85 21.86
C ASN A 111 -2.83 -10.56 21.65
N ASP A 112 -1.98 -10.15 22.61
CA ASP A 112 -1.16 -8.94 22.42
C ASP A 112 0.08 -9.21 21.56
N GLN A 113 0.56 -10.46 21.46
CA GLN A 113 1.60 -10.84 20.51
C GLN A 113 1.14 -10.63 19.05
N VAL A 114 0.00 -11.21 18.65
CA VAL A 114 -0.49 -11.05 17.27
C VAL A 114 -0.84 -9.61 16.93
N LEU A 115 -1.32 -8.82 17.90
CA LEU A 115 -1.52 -7.38 17.71
C LEU A 115 -0.23 -6.64 17.40
N LEU A 116 0.83 -6.98 18.14
CA LEU A 116 2.15 -6.39 17.94
C LEU A 116 2.71 -6.78 16.56
N ASP A 117 2.67 -8.08 16.23
CA ASP A 117 3.23 -8.60 14.98
C ASP A 117 2.55 -7.97 13.78
N LEU A 118 1.23 -7.86 13.80
CA LEU A 118 0.47 -7.18 12.74
C LEU A 118 0.87 -5.71 12.60
N LYS A 119 1.13 -5.01 13.70
CA LYS A 119 1.58 -3.61 13.62
C LYS A 119 3.02 -3.47 13.12
N LEU A 120 3.92 -4.35 13.55
CA LEU A 120 5.29 -4.37 13.06
C LEU A 120 5.32 -4.71 11.55
N PHE A 121 4.60 -5.75 11.14
CA PHE A 121 4.41 -6.09 9.73
C PHE A 121 3.84 -4.92 8.94
N THR A 122 2.72 -4.36 9.39
CA THR A 122 2.02 -3.29 8.67
C THR A 122 2.89 -2.05 8.51
N ARG A 123 3.67 -1.66 9.54
CA ARG A 123 4.61 -0.54 9.45
C ARG A 123 5.67 -0.78 8.36
N ALA A 124 6.26 -1.97 8.34
CA ALA A 124 7.25 -2.36 7.34
C ALA A 124 6.64 -2.33 5.92
N GLN A 125 5.44 -2.89 5.76
CA GLN A 125 4.75 -2.93 4.48
C GLN A 125 4.30 -1.54 3.99
N ILE A 126 3.85 -0.66 4.89
CA ILE A 126 3.53 0.74 4.52
C ILE A 126 4.78 1.46 4.01
N LYS A 127 5.95 1.23 4.61
CA LYS A 127 7.21 1.80 4.12
C LYS A 127 7.52 1.35 2.69
N GLU A 128 7.47 0.04 2.43
CA GLU A 128 7.72 -0.51 1.08
C GLU A 128 6.73 0.04 0.04
N ILE A 129 5.44 0.20 0.42
CA ILE A 129 4.43 0.79 -0.47
C ILE A 129 4.71 2.29 -0.68
N ALA A 130 5.05 3.04 0.37
CA ALA A 130 5.36 4.46 0.23
C ALA A 130 6.53 4.68 -0.73
N GLU A 131 7.60 3.90 -0.61
CA GLU A 131 8.75 3.92 -1.51
C GLU A 131 8.36 3.55 -2.95
N ALA A 132 7.49 2.56 -3.14
CA ALA A 132 7.02 2.17 -4.47
C ALA A 132 6.11 3.23 -5.11
N VAL A 133 5.26 3.89 -4.32
CA VAL A 133 4.44 5.02 -4.79
C VAL A 133 5.31 6.22 -5.16
N GLU A 134 6.33 6.53 -4.36
CA GLU A 134 7.28 7.60 -4.64
C GLU A 134 8.05 7.34 -5.95
N GLN A 135 8.46 6.10 -6.21
CA GLN A 135 9.10 5.73 -7.47
C GLN A 135 8.18 5.95 -8.67
N LEU A 136 6.91 5.52 -8.59
CA LEU A 136 5.92 5.77 -9.63
C LEU A 136 5.69 7.27 -9.83
N PHE A 137 5.56 8.01 -8.75
CA PHE A 137 5.41 9.48 -8.76
C PHE A 137 6.54 10.14 -9.55
N HIS A 138 7.80 9.80 -9.26
CA HIS A 138 8.94 10.36 -9.97
C HIS A 138 8.94 10.03 -11.46
N VAL A 139 8.56 8.80 -11.84
CA VAL A 139 8.42 8.43 -13.25
C VAL A 139 7.34 9.29 -13.92
N LEU A 140 6.19 9.48 -13.29
CA LEU A 140 5.10 10.28 -13.85
C LEU A 140 5.47 11.76 -14.00
N ILE A 141 6.18 12.34 -13.04
CA ILE A 141 6.70 13.72 -13.12
C ILE A 141 7.73 13.84 -14.25
N CYS A 142 8.66 12.89 -14.38
CA CYS A 142 9.62 12.87 -15.48
C CYS A 142 8.93 12.80 -16.85
N GLN A 143 7.90 11.97 -16.99
CA GLN A 143 7.13 11.89 -18.23
C GLN A 143 6.30 13.16 -18.47
N SER A 144 5.74 13.75 -17.41
CA SER A 144 5.05 15.03 -17.50
C SER A 144 5.96 16.13 -18.04
N GLU A 145 7.17 16.27 -17.51
CA GLU A 145 8.15 17.24 -18.00
C GLU A 145 8.62 16.94 -19.43
N ARG A 146 8.86 15.65 -19.74
CA ARG A 146 9.31 15.22 -21.07
C ARG A 146 8.31 15.57 -22.17
N TYR A 147 7.02 15.43 -21.90
CA TYR A 147 5.95 15.60 -22.87
C TYR A 147 5.06 16.80 -22.58
N LYS A 148 5.54 17.81 -21.84
CA LYS A 148 4.79 19.00 -21.44
C LYS A 148 4.25 19.79 -22.61
N ASP A 149 4.98 19.84 -23.70
CA ASP A 149 4.63 20.60 -24.91
C ASP A 149 3.94 19.74 -25.99
N VAL A 150 3.77 18.45 -25.74
CA VAL A 150 3.10 17.53 -26.67
C VAL A 150 1.61 17.51 -26.40
N LEU A 151 0.86 18.15 -27.27
CA LEU A 151 -0.60 18.24 -27.17
C LEU A 151 -1.25 16.88 -27.46
N MET A 152 -2.38 16.64 -26.80
CA MET A 152 -3.29 15.54 -27.03
C MET A 152 -4.75 16.01 -26.97
N PRO A 153 -5.70 15.28 -27.61
CA PRO A 153 -7.10 15.63 -27.50
C PRO A 153 -7.62 15.31 -26.07
N GLY A 154 -8.21 16.30 -25.44
CA GLY A 154 -8.99 16.13 -24.21
C GLY A 154 -10.41 15.68 -24.50
N TYR A 155 -10.98 14.88 -23.61
CA TYR A 155 -12.32 14.31 -23.73
C TYR A 155 -13.19 14.66 -22.53
N THR A 156 -14.47 14.96 -22.80
CA THR A 156 -15.54 14.98 -21.81
C THR A 156 -16.69 14.14 -22.34
N HIS A 157 -17.33 13.33 -21.49
CA HIS A 157 -18.41 12.41 -21.90
C HIS A 157 -18.02 11.44 -23.06
N LEU A 158 -16.73 11.08 -23.14
CA LEU A 158 -16.15 10.35 -24.29
C LEU A 158 -16.35 11.06 -25.64
N GLN A 159 -16.58 12.37 -25.61
CA GLN A 159 -16.61 13.22 -26.81
C GLN A 159 -15.33 14.07 -26.87
N ILE A 160 -14.83 14.27 -28.08
CA ILE A 160 -13.70 15.18 -28.34
C ILE A 160 -14.07 16.58 -27.86
N ALA A 161 -13.24 17.17 -27.01
CA ALA A 161 -13.58 18.42 -26.31
C ALA A 161 -12.57 19.55 -26.60
N MET A 162 -11.47 19.57 -25.87
CA MET A 162 -10.50 20.68 -25.89
C MET A 162 -9.07 20.15 -26.01
N PRO A 163 -8.08 21.01 -26.33
CA PRO A 163 -6.68 20.61 -26.23
C PRO A 163 -6.31 20.23 -24.81
N SER A 164 -5.53 19.19 -24.67
CA SER A 164 -4.82 18.79 -23.46
C SER A 164 -3.34 18.55 -23.82
N SER A 165 -2.52 18.09 -22.90
CA SER A 165 -1.17 17.62 -23.18
C SER A 165 -0.89 16.30 -22.48
N PHE A 166 0.06 15.53 -23.01
CA PHE A 166 0.55 14.34 -22.31
C PHE A 166 1.19 14.71 -20.98
N GLY A 167 1.83 15.90 -20.91
CA GLY A 167 2.35 16.41 -19.64
C GLY A 167 1.27 16.57 -18.57
N LEU A 168 0.11 17.15 -18.93
CA LEU A 168 -1.04 17.25 -18.03
C LEU A 168 -1.56 15.88 -17.60
N TRP A 169 -1.65 14.93 -18.52
CA TRP A 169 -2.15 13.59 -18.22
C TRP A 169 -1.26 12.85 -17.20
N PHE A 170 0.06 12.84 -17.41
CA PHE A 170 1.00 12.23 -16.46
C PHE A 170 1.00 12.99 -15.12
N GLY A 171 1.04 14.34 -15.15
CA GLY A 171 1.03 15.18 -13.95
C GLY A 171 -0.20 14.99 -13.09
N ALA A 172 -1.38 14.79 -13.69
CA ALA A 172 -2.63 14.55 -12.98
C ALA A 172 -2.59 13.30 -12.10
N TYR A 173 -1.96 12.21 -12.59
CA TYR A 173 -1.78 11.01 -11.80
C TYR A 173 -0.69 11.16 -10.73
N ALA A 174 0.37 11.92 -11.03
CA ALA A 174 1.38 12.26 -10.04
C ALA A 174 0.76 13.04 -8.86
N GLU A 175 -0.04 14.06 -9.14
CA GLU A 175 -0.71 14.85 -8.10
C GLU A 175 -1.74 14.01 -7.31
N SER A 176 -2.48 13.12 -7.97
CA SER A 176 -3.39 12.18 -7.30
C SER A 176 -2.68 11.29 -6.28
N LEU A 177 -1.46 10.84 -6.58
CA LEU A 177 -0.66 10.04 -5.66
C LEU A 177 -0.22 10.81 -4.41
N VAL A 178 -0.13 12.15 -4.45
CA VAL A 178 0.14 12.98 -3.25
C VAL A 178 -0.98 12.82 -2.23
N ASP A 179 -2.25 12.91 -2.67
CA ASP A 179 -3.40 12.72 -1.80
C ASP A 179 -3.46 11.30 -1.20
N ASP A 180 -3.17 10.28 -2.03
CA ASP A 180 -3.10 8.90 -1.58
C ASP A 180 -2.02 8.70 -0.51
N MET A 181 -0.85 9.33 -0.68
CA MET A 181 0.25 9.27 0.28
C MET A 181 -0.06 10.00 1.59
N LEU A 182 -0.80 11.11 1.57
CA LEU A 182 -1.30 11.77 2.78
C LEU A 182 -2.19 10.83 3.59
N PHE A 183 -3.05 10.09 2.91
CA PHE A 183 -3.92 9.13 3.58
C PHE A 183 -3.14 7.93 4.13
N LEU A 184 -2.15 7.43 3.38
CA LEU A 184 -1.24 6.37 3.84
C LEU A 184 -0.42 6.82 5.06
N GLN A 185 0.07 8.06 5.10
CA GLN A 185 0.75 8.64 6.24
C GLN A 185 -0.14 8.69 7.50
N ALA A 186 -1.40 9.09 7.34
CA ALA A 186 -2.36 9.07 8.44
C ALA A 186 -2.60 7.65 8.97
N ALA A 187 -2.71 6.66 8.09
CA ALA A 187 -2.83 5.25 8.45
C ALA A 187 -1.58 4.74 9.20
N PHE A 188 -0.38 5.12 8.74
CA PHE A 188 0.89 4.81 9.40
C PHE A 188 0.92 5.35 10.84
N LYS A 189 0.57 6.60 11.07
CA LYS A 189 0.52 7.23 12.40
C LYS A 189 -0.45 6.50 13.35
N MET A 190 -1.56 5.99 12.84
CA MET A 190 -2.50 5.18 13.63
C MET A 190 -1.95 3.78 13.94
N CYS A 191 -1.20 3.18 13.02
CA CYS A 191 -0.54 1.90 13.20
C CYS A 191 0.65 2.00 14.17
N ASN A 192 1.38 3.11 14.17
CA ASN A 192 2.65 3.30 14.91
C ASN A 192 2.46 3.54 16.41
N ARG A 193 1.65 2.68 17.06
CA ARG A 193 1.37 2.70 18.52
C ARG A 193 1.49 1.30 19.07
N ASN A 194 2.36 1.11 20.08
CA ASN A 194 2.66 -0.18 20.69
C ASN A 194 1.47 -0.76 21.48
N PRO A 195 0.97 -1.96 21.18
CA PRO A 195 -0.09 -2.64 21.94
C PRO A 195 0.46 -3.59 23.02
N LEU A 196 1.75 -3.98 22.95
CA LEU A 196 2.36 -5.00 23.79
C LEU A 196 2.23 -4.66 25.28
N GLY A 197 2.01 -5.69 26.10
CA GLY A 197 1.74 -5.59 27.52
C GLY A 197 0.27 -5.32 27.86
N SER A 198 -0.63 -5.33 26.86
CA SER A 198 -2.07 -5.41 27.10
C SER A 198 -2.52 -6.81 27.50
N ALA A 199 -1.65 -7.80 27.35
CA ALA A 199 -1.88 -9.21 27.63
C ALA A 199 -3.17 -9.72 26.94
N ALA A 200 -4.06 -10.36 27.68
CA ALA A 200 -5.35 -10.79 27.15
C ALA A 200 -6.37 -9.63 26.95
N GLY A 201 -5.94 -8.39 27.06
CA GLY A 201 -6.76 -7.19 26.90
C GLY A 201 -7.09 -6.47 28.20
N TYR A 202 -6.61 -6.98 29.33
CA TYR A 202 -6.91 -6.43 30.66
C TYR A 202 -5.66 -6.14 31.47
N GLY A 203 -4.47 -6.18 30.86
CA GLY A 203 -3.19 -5.95 31.51
C GLY A 203 -2.68 -7.17 32.28
N SER A 204 -1.71 -6.95 33.15
CA SER A 204 -1.02 -7.96 33.94
C SER A 204 -0.70 -7.45 35.33
N SER A 205 -0.62 -8.36 36.33
CA SER A 205 -0.11 -8.06 37.66
C SER A 205 1.43 -7.95 37.73
N PHE A 206 2.14 -8.35 36.68
CA PHE A 206 3.57 -8.08 36.55
C PHE A 206 3.81 -6.58 36.28
N PRO A 207 4.91 -6.01 36.80
CA PRO A 207 5.25 -4.60 36.61
C PRO A 207 5.83 -4.33 35.23
N LEU A 208 5.08 -4.66 34.17
CA LEU A 208 5.53 -4.56 32.79
C LEU A 208 5.91 -3.13 32.42
N ASN A 209 7.10 -2.94 31.80
CA ASN A 209 7.56 -1.65 31.34
C ASN A 209 7.22 -1.47 29.84
N ARG A 210 5.98 -1.05 29.57
CA ARG A 210 5.46 -0.84 28.22
C ARG A 210 6.16 0.32 27.49
N THR A 211 6.64 1.32 28.21
CA THR A 211 7.41 2.43 27.65
C THR A 211 8.75 1.94 27.11
N MET A 212 9.40 1.01 27.83
CA MET A 212 10.64 0.40 27.35
C MET A 212 10.45 -0.38 26.06
N THR A 213 9.44 -1.25 25.98
CA THR A 213 9.17 -2.01 24.76
C THR A 213 8.75 -1.09 23.59
N THR A 214 8.06 0.02 23.85
CA THR A 214 7.74 1.04 22.85
C THR A 214 9.00 1.61 22.21
N ARG A 215 9.97 2.00 23.03
CA ARG A 215 11.26 2.55 22.57
C ARG A 215 12.08 1.48 21.84
N LEU A 216 12.18 0.26 22.39
CA LEU A 216 12.95 -0.84 21.77
C LEU A 216 12.43 -1.24 20.39
N LEU A 217 11.13 -1.07 20.15
CA LEU A 217 10.48 -1.40 18.87
C LEU A 217 10.29 -0.18 17.96
N GLY A 218 10.77 1.00 18.35
CA GLY A 218 10.67 2.22 17.54
C GLY A 218 9.24 2.66 17.26
N PHE A 219 8.32 2.49 18.21
CA PHE A 219 6.98 3.05 18.11
C PHE A 219 6.95 4.50 18.62
N ASP A 220 6.14 5.36 18.03
CA ASP A 220 5.99 6.75 18.48
C ASP A 220 5.33 6.85 19.85
N SER A 221 4.40 5.94 20.14
CA SER A 221 3.63 5.97 21.39
C SER A 221 3.03 4.61 21.75
N LEU A 222 2.27 4.58 22.84
CA LEU A 222 1.51 3.42 23.31
C LEU A 222 0.05 3.47 22.85
N ASN A 223 -0.56 2.30 22.71
CA ASN A 223 -1.97 2.15 22.99
C ASN A 223 -2.13 2.11 24.53
N TYR A 224 -2.39 3.25 25.16
CA TYR A 224 -2.36 3.39 26.64
C TYR A 224 -3.39 2.50 27.32
N ASN A 225 -4.64 2.56 26.88
CA ASN A 225 -5.70 1.72 27.44
C ASN A 225 -5.57 0.29 26.91
N VAL A 226 -5.40 -0.68 27.80
CA VAL A 226 -5.16 -2.09 27.43
C VAL A 226 -6.40 -2.73 26.78
N VAL A 227 -7.61 -2.31 27.13
CA VAL A 227 -8.84 -2.77 26.46
C VAL A 227 -8.90 -2.23 25.02
N TYR A 228 -8.56 -0.94 24.86
CA TYR A 228 -8.50 -0.33 23.53
C TYR A 228 -7.42 -0.98 22.63
N ALA A 229 -6.28 -1.37 23.22
CA ALA A 229 -5.25 -2.09 22.48
C ALA A 229 -5.84 -3.33 21.76
N GLN A 230 -6.68 -4.11 22.45
CA GLN A 230 -7.38 -5.27 21.87
C GLN A 230 -8.49 -4.85 20.89
N MET A 231 -9.29 -3.84 21.24
CA MET A 231 -10.33 -3.28 20.34
C MET A 231 -9.76 -2.67 19.07
N GLY A 232 -8.46 -2.39 19.05
CA GLY A 232 -7.71 -1.94 17.87
C GLY A 232 -7.62 -2.97 16.77
N ARG A 233 -7.78 -4.27 17.07
CA ARG A 233 -7.79 -5.36 16.09
C ARG A 233 -8.99 -5.23 15.15
N GLY A 234 -8.78 -5.39 13.85
CA GLY A 234 -9.76 -5.12 12.81
C GLY A 234 -9.94 -3.63 12.49
N LYS A 235 -9.83 -2.73 13.49
CA LYS A 235 -9.90 -1.29 13.25
C LYS A 235 -8.64 -0.74 12.57
N MET A 236 -7.46 -1.17 13.02
CA MET A 236 -6.19 -0.79 12.43
C MET A 236 -6.11 -1.29 10.98
N GLU A 237 -6.36 -2.57 10.78
CA GLU A 237 -6.32 -3.21 9.47
C GLU A 237 -7.29 -2.55 8.49
N ARG A 238 -8.51 -2.22 8.94
CA ARG A 238 -9.50 -1.50 8.13
C ARG A 238 -9.00 -0.11 7.70
N ASN A 239 -8.42 0.66 8.64
CA ASN A 239 -7.94 2.01 8.33
C ASN A 239 -6.78 1.97 7.32
N VAL A 240 -5.86 1.02 7.47
CA VAL A 240 -4.79 0.78 6.51
C VAL A 240 -5.36 0.32 5.17
N ALA A 241 -6.34 -0.60 5.19
CA ALA A 241 -7.00 -1.08 3.97
C ALA A 241 -7.67 0.06 3.17
N PHE A 242 -8.23 1.08 3.84
CA PHE A 242 -8.73 2.28 3.15
C PHE A 242 -7.61 3.04 2.43
N ALA A 243 -6.44 3.19 3.06
CA ALA A 243 -5.30 3.83 2.42
C ALA A 243 -4.77 3.02 1.22
N LEU A 244 -4.71 1.69 1.32
CA LEU A 244 -4.35 0.83 0.18
C LEU A 244 -5.38 0.94 -0.95
N ALA A 245 -6.66 1.05 -0.59
CA ALA A 245 -7.76 1.16 -1.56
C ALA A 245 -7.73 2.48 -2.35
N THR A 246 -7.29 3.61 -1.76
CA THR A 246 -7.15 4.87 -2.51
C THR A 246 -6.04 4.78 -3.54
N ILE A 247 -4.87 4.27 -3.18
CA ILE A 247 -3.76 4.02 -4.12
C ILE A 247 -4.22 3.09 -5.24
N ALA A 248 -4.88 1.98 -4.90
CA ALA A 248 -5.44 1.05 -5.87
C ALA A 248 -6.47 1.72 -6.79
N GLY A 249 -7.26 2.66 -6.29
CA GLY A 249 -8.21 3.46 -7.08
C GLY A 249 -7.52 4.30 -8.14
N THR A 250 -6.45 5.00 -7.76
CA THR A 250 -5.61 5.80 -8.69
C THR A 250 -4.97 4.91 -9.75
N LEU A 251 -4.36 3.78 -9.35
CA LEU A 251 -3.76 2.82 -10.28
C LEU A 251 -4.78 2.20 -11.23
N SER A 252 -5.96 1.83 -10.74
CA SER A 252 -7.04 1.27 -11.57
C SER A 252 -7.49 2.25 -12.64
N LYS A 253 -7.58 3.54 -12.30
CA LYS A 253 -7.95 4.60 -13.24
C LYS A 253 -6.85 4.82 -14.29
N LEU A 254 -5.58 4.88 -13.86
CA LEU A 254 -4.43 5.00 -14.77
C LEU A 254 -4.37 3.81 -15.74
N ALA A 255 -4.55 2.59 -15.23
CA ALA A 255 -4.56 1.39 -16.04
C ALA A 255 -5.73 1.37 -17.06
N TYR A 256 -6.90 1.92 -16.68
CA TYR A 256 -8.01 2.06 -17.61
C TYR A 256 -7.68 3.05 -18.74
N ASP A 257 -7.17 4.24 -18.41
CA ASP A 257 -6.76 5.22 -19.40
C ASP A 257 -5.68 4.66 -20.34
N ALA A 258 -4.67 3.97 -19.79
CA ALA A 258 -3.62 3.38 -20.58
C ALA A 258 -4.15 2.31 -21.58
N CYS A 259 -5.09 1.46 -21.16
CA CYS A 259 -5.76 0.51 -22.04
C CYS A 259 -6.55 1.23 -23.14
N LEU A 260 -7.31 2.26 -22.77
CA LEU A 260 -8.12 3.04 -23.71
C LEU A 260 -7.23 3.77 -24.73
N PHE A 261 -6.20 4.48 -24.25
CA PHE A 261 -5.30 5.27 -25.08
C PHE A 261 -4.38 4.42 -25.97
N ASN A 262 -4.07 3.19 -25.54
CA ASN A 262 -3.34 2.21 -26.37
C ASN A 262 -4.22 1.53 -27.42
N SER A 263 -5.55 1.63 -27.32
CA SER A 263 -6.45 1.00 -28.28
C SER A 263 -6.28 1.57 -29.69
N GLN A 264 -6.55 0.75 -30.70
CA GLN A 264 -6.41 1.14 -32.11
C GLN A 264 -7.29 2.34 -32.51
N ASN A 265 -8.39 2.58 -31.79
CA ASN A 265 -9.29 3.71 -32.06
C ASN A 265 -8.75 5.05 -31.53
N PHE A 266 -7.98 5.02 -30.45
CA PHE A 266 -7.35 6.20 -29.84
C PHE A 266 -5.92 6.37 -30.34
N GLY A 267 -5.07 5.37 -30.15
CA GLY A 267 -3.69 5.38 -30.61
C GLY A 267 -2.83 6.50 -30.03
N PHE A 268 -3.16 6.96 -28.78
CA PHE A 268 -2.44 8.06 -28.13
C PHE A 268 -1.12 7.61 -27.55
N VAL A 269 -1.08 6.37 -27.06
CA VAL A 269 0.12 5.77 -26.48
C VAL A 269 0.39 4.40 -27.07
N LYS A 270 1.65 3.98 -26.99
CA LYS A 270 2.09 2.63 -27.33
C LYS A 270 2.82 2.04 -26.14
N LEU A 271 2.35 0.88 -25.67
CA LEU A 271 3.00 0.13 -24.63
C LEU A 271 4.26 -0.58 -25.15
N PRO A 272 5.26 -0.85 -24.27
CA PRO A 272 6.41 -1.68 -24.61
C PRO A 272 5.97 -3.06 -25.11
N ASP A 273 6.71 -3.61 -26.07
CA ASP A 273 6.35 -4.89 -26.70
C ASP A 273 6.41 -6.07 -25.73
N ASP A 274 7.31 -6.04 -24.75
CA ASP A 274 7.46 -7.02 -23.66
C ASP A 274 6.35 -6.94 -22.59
N CYS A 275 5.57 -5.86 -22.58
CA CYS A 275 4.41 -5.70 -21.70
C CYS A 275 3.08 -6.02 -22.36
N THR A 276 3.11 -6.57 -23.58
CA THR A 276 1.93 -6.92 -24.35
C THR A 276 1.93 -8.39 -24.70
N THR A 277 0.76 -9.02 -24.76
CA THR A 277 0.64 -10.39 -25.25
C THR A 277 0.08 -10.43 -26.66
N GLY A 278 0.54 -11.41 -27.44
CA GLY A 278 0.05 -11.64 -28.78
C GLY A 278 -1.25 -12.46 -28.80
N SER A 279 -1.83 -12.59 -29.98
CA SER A 279 -2.95 -13.51 -30.23
C SER A 279 -2.45 -14.76 -30.96
N SER A 280 -2.95 -15.93 -30.57
CA SER A 280 -2.63 -17.21 -31.26
C SER A 280 -3.13 -17.30 -32.70
N ILE A 281 -4.08 -16.43 -33.07
CA ILE A 281 -4.73 -16.44 -34.41
C ILE A 281 -4.67 -15.09 -35.11
N MET A 282 -4.31 -14.00 -34.43
CA MET A 282 -4.25 -12.65 -35.01
C MET A 282 -2.84 -12.07 -34.83
N PRO A 283 -1.92 -12.23 -35.80
CA PRO A 283 -0.50 -11.90 -35.62
C PRO A 283 -0.21 -10.41 -35.40
N HIS A 284 -1.15 -9.53 -35.72
CA HIS A 284 -1.03 -8.07 -35.55
C HIS A 284 -1.51 -7.56 -34.19
N LYS A 285 -2.18 -8.42 -33.39
CA LYS A 285 -2.85 -8.02 -32.14
C LYS A 285 -1.87 -8.04 -30.97
N LYS A 286 -1.80 -6.92 -30.25
CA LYS A 286 -1.05 -6.74 -28.99
C LYS A 286 -2.01 -6.33 -27.91
N ASN A 287 -2.14 -7.14 -26.85
CA ASN A 287 -3.08 -6.92 -25.78
C ASN A 287 -2.38 -6.22 -24.59
N PRO A 288 -3.03 -5.26 -23.93
CA PRO A 288 -2.48 -4.58 -22.76
C PRO A 288 -2.72 -5.38 -21.46
N ASP A 289 -2.45 -6.70 -21.46
CA ASP A 289 -2.85 -7.64 -20.39
C ASP A 289 -2.35 -7.22 -19.01
N VAL A 290 -1.16 -6.62 -18.93
CA VAL A 290 -0.60 -6.16 -17.66
C VAL A 290 -1.50 -5.09 -17.04
N PHE A 291 -1.98 -4.11 -17.82
CA PHE A 291 -2.90 -3.10 -17.30
C PHE A 291 -4.32 -3.61 -17.07
N GLU A 292 -4.77 -4.60 -17.83
CA GLU A 292 -6.05 -5.26 -17.56
C GLU A 292 -6.01 -5.99 -16.21
N LEU A 293 -4.93 -6.73 -15.93
CA LEU A 293 -4.72 -7.41 -14.66
C LEU A 293 -4.48 -6.41 -13.50
N THR A 294 -3.69 -5.35 -13.73
CA THR A 294 -3.49 -4.28 -12.73
C THR A 294 -4.82 -3.67 -12.33
N ARG A 295 -5.67 -3.31 -13.30
CA ARG A 295 -7.01 -2.79 -13.04
C ARG A 295 -7.87 -3.77 -12.22
N ALA A 296 -7.87 -5.05 -12.58
CA ALA A 296 -8.65 -6.07 -11.89
C ALA A 296 -8.17 -6.30 -10.45
N LYS A 297 -6.84 -6.43 -10.23
CA LYS A 297 -6.22 -6.57 -8.91
C LYS A 297 -6.51 -5.33 -8.04
N CYS A 298 -6.34 -4.13 -8.59
CA CYS A 298 -6.63 -2.88 -7.88
C CYS A 298 -8.12 -2.75 -7.53
N ASN A 299 -9.05 -3.17 -8.40
CA ASN A 299 -10.48 -3.20 -8.09
C ASN A 299 -10.80 -4.19 -6.95
N LYS A 300 -10.10 -5.32 -6.89
CA LYS A 300 -10.21 -6.28 -5.79
C LYS A 300 -9.70 -5.66 -4.48
N ILE A 301 -8.54 -4.96 -4.48
CA ILE A 301 -7.99 -4.28 -3.30
C ILE A 301 -8.95 -3.21 -2.78
N GLN A 302 -9.66 -2.50 -3.64
CA GLN A 302 -10.66 -1.50 -3.25
C GLN A 302 -11.82 -2.09 -2.43
N SER A 303 -12.08 -3.40 -2.52
CA SER A 303 -13.08 -4.08 -1.68
C SER A 303 -12.59 -4.48 -0.29
N LEU A 304 -11.27 -4.42 -0.04
CA LEU A 304 -10.64 -4.89 1.19
C LEU A 304 -11.18 -4.24 2.47
N PRO A 305 -11.39 -2.90 2.54
CA PRO A 305 -11.95 -2.28 3.73
C PRO A 305 -13.31 -2.86 4.11
N GLN A 306 -14.15 -3.14 3.11
CA GLN A 306 -15.48 -3.71 3.33
C GLN A 306 -15.41 -5.15 3.82
N GLN A 307 -14.54 -5.97 3.27
CA GLN A 307 -14.32 -7.34 3.74
C GLN A 307 -13.94 -7.35 5.22
N ILE A 308 -12.98 -6.49 5.62
CA ILE A 308 -12.54 -6.38 7.03
C ILE A 308 -13.69 -5.89 7.92
N MET A 309 -14.47 -4.89 7.47
CA MET A 309 -15.64 -4.41 8.22
C MET A 309 -16.66 -5.52 8.46
N MET A 310 -16.93 -6.34 7.46
CA MET A 310 -17.91 -7.43 7.58
C MET A 310 -17.43 -8.53 8.54
N ILE A 311 -16.14 -8.87 8.52
CA ILE A 311 -15.55 -9.85 9.44
C ILE A 311 -15.56 -9.34 10.89
N ALA A 312 -15.23 -8.07 11.11
CA ALA A 312 -15.14 -7.46 12.44
C ALA A 312 -16.48 -6.93 12.97
N ASN A 313 -17.56 -7.10 12.24
CA ASN A 313 -18.87 -6.54 12.60
C ASN A 313 -19.50 -7.30 13.78
N ASN A 314 -20.26 -6.56 14.62
CA ASN A 314 -21.03 -7.11 15.74
C ASN A 314 -20.20 -7.80 16.85
N LEU A 315 -18.89 -7.50 16.95
CA LEU A 315 -18.05 -8.01 18.02
C LEU A 315 -18.05 -7.05 19.21
N PRO A 316 -18.29 -7.53 20.44
CA PRO A 316 -18.10 -6.72 21.66
C PRO A 316 -16.62 -6.47 21.91
N SER A 317 -16.29 -5.63 22.94
CA SER A 317 -14.90 -5.42 23.34
C SER A 317 -14.25 -6.71 23.85
N GLY A 318 -12.97 -6.88 23.58
CA GLY A 318 -12.20 -8.09 23.88
C GLY A 318 -11.71 -8.78 22.62
N TYR A 319 -11.11 -9.95 22.79
CA TYR A 319 -10.62 -10.76 21.68
C TYR A 319 -11.67 -11.80 21.25
N PHE A 320 -11.81 -11.93 19.93
CA PHE A 320 -12.66 -12.97 19.30
C PHE A 320 -11.90 -13.61 18.16
N ARG A 321 -12.09 -14.91 17.97
CA ARG A 321 -11.41 -15.69 16.93
C ARG A 321 -11.84 -15.29 15.50
N ASP A 322 -12.97 -14.65 15.33
CA ASP A 322 -13.44 -14.04 14.09
C ASP A 322 -12.36 -13.19 13.43
N LEU A 323 -11.61 -12.44 14.23
CA LEU A 323 -10.55 -11.54 13.78
C LEU A 323 -9.34 -12.27 13.16
N GLN A 324 -9.21 -13.59 13.35
CA GLN A 324 -8.18 -14.41 12.72
C GLN A 324 -8.29 -14.37 11.18
N ILE A 325 -9.51 -14.42 10.65
CA ILE A 325 -9.78 -14.47 9.21
C ILE A 325 -9.33 -13.18 8.49
N ILE A 326 -9.22 -12.05 9.22
CA ILE A 326 -8.72 -10.79 8.63
C ILE A 326 -7.33 -10.96 8.00
N LYS A 327 -6.47 -11.81 8.57
CA LYS A 327 -5.14 -12.07 8.04
C LYS A 327 -5.17 -12.57 6.59
N GLU A 328 -6.15 -13.42 6.26
CA GLU A 328 -6.27 -14.04 4.93
C GLU A 328 -6.52 -13.05 3.80
N VAL A 329 -7.18 -11.92 4.10
CA VAL A 329 -7.47 -10.87 3.12
C VAL A 329 -6.48 -9.70 3.22
N PHE A 330 -5.99 -9.40 4.43
CA PHE A 330 -5.18 -8.23 4.70
C PHE A 330 -3.70 -8.40 4.33
N LEU A 331 -3.07 -9.53 4.76
CA LEU A 331 -1.63 -9.70 4.58
C LEU A 331 -1.24 -9.81 3.10
N PRO A 332 -1.90 -10.63 2.26
CA PRO A 332 -1.53 -10.76 0.85
C PRO A 332 -1.81 -9.50 0.01
N ALA A 333 -2.69 -8.60 0.48
CA ALA A 333 -3.04 -7.40 -0.26
C ALA A 333 -1.86 -6.43 -0.46
N PHE A 334 -0.89 -6.44 0.45
CA PHE A 334 0.32 -5.63 0.32
C PHE A 334 1.19 -6.09 -0.85
N ASP A 335 1.42 -7.39 -0.98
CA ASP A 335 2.21 -7.94 -2.09
C ASP A 335 1.51 -7.68 -3.43
N GLU A 336 0.20 -7.88 -3.47
CA GLU A 336 -0.60 -7.64 -4.70
C GLU A 336 -0.55 -6.16 -5.13
N LEU A 337 -0.58 -5.21 -4.17
CA LEU A 337 -0.46 -3.78 -4.48
C LEU A 337 0.96 -3.40 -4.91
N LYS A 338 1.99 -3.96 -4.26
CA LYS A 338 3.39 -3.74 -4.65
C LYS A 338 3.66 -4.23 -6.07
N ASP A 339 3.16 -5.40 -6.44
CA ASP A 339 3.25 -5.93 -7.80
C ASP A 339 2.61 -4.96 -8.81
N CYS A 340 1.40 -4.44 -8.50
CA CYS A 340 0.72 -3.48 -9.35
C CYS A 340 1.51 -2.18 -9.51
N LEU A 341 2.09 -1.65 -8.42
CA LEU A 341 2.94 -0.46 -8.43
C LEU A 341 4.19 -0.68 -9.27
N GLN A 342 4.88 -1.80 -9.08
CA GLN A 342 6.11 -2.14 -9.80
C GLN A 342 5.87 -2.24 -11.32
N MET A 343 4.83 -2.96 -11.72
CA MET A 343 4.49 -3.12 -13.15
C MET A 343 4.05 -1.80 -13.77
N THR A 344 3.24 -1.01 -13.05
CA THR A 344 2.83 0.32 -13.52
C THR A 344 4.03 1.24 -13.68
N THR A 345 4.94 1.27 -12.72
CA THR A 345 6.18 2.08 -12.77
C THR A 345 7.03 1.72 -13.98
N TYR A 346 7.25 0.41 -14.20
CA TYR A 346 8.03 -0.07 -15.35
C TYR A 346 7.42 0.37 -16.67
N ILE A 347 6.11 0.15 -16.86
CA ILE A 347 5.44 0.47 -18.13
C ILE A 347 5.37 1.99 -18.33
N MET A 348 5.07 2.78 -17.30
CA MET A 348 5.02 4.24 -17.42
C MET A 348 6.37 4.87 -17.72
N ASN A 349 7.48 4.23 -17.32
CA ASN A 349 8.83 4.68 -17.69
C ASN A 349 9.12 4.45 -19.19
N GLU A 350 8.61 3.37 -19.76
CA GLU A 350 8.90 2.94 -21.14
C GLU A 350 7.80 3.31 -22.15
N ILE A 351 6.67 3.83 -21.69
CA ILE A 351 5.53 4.18 -22.55
C ILE A 351 5.91 5.24 -23.58
N LYS A 352 5.45 5.07 -24.82
CA LYS A 352 5.67 6.03 -25.90
C LYS A 352 4.37 6.75 -26.21
N VAL A 353 4.41 8.06 -26.34
CA VAL A 353 3.27 8.86 -26.77
C VAL A 353 3.28 9.06 -28.30
N ASN A 354 2.12 9.24 -28.87
CA ASN A 354 1.99 9.62 -30.29
C ASN A 354 2.03 11.15 -30.40
N GLU A 355 3.21 11.70 -30.70
CA GLU A 355 3.44 13.15 -30.81
C GLU A 355 2.70 13.77 -31.99
N HIS A 356 2.21 12.96 -32.94
CA HIS A 356 1.54 13.38 -34.17
C HIS A 356 0.03 13.15 -34.13
N ILE A 357 -0.55 12.87 -32.98
CA ILE A 357 -1.98 12.53 -32.88
C ILE A 357 -2.90 13.67 -33.37
N LEU A 358 -2.50 14.91 -33.19
CA LEU A 358 -3.25 16.08 -33.66
C LEU A 358 -3.05 16.45 -35.14
N ASP A 359 -2.30 15.63 -35.88
CA ASP A 359 -2.23 15.75 -37.35
C ASP A 359 -3.51 15.17 -38.01
N ASP A 360 -4.28 14.36 -37.28
CA ASP A 360 -5.57 13.85 -37.73
C ASP A 360 -6.65 14.95 -37.71
N ASP A 361 -7.26 15.21 -38.84
CA ASP A 361 -8.26 16.26 -39.03
C ASP A 361 -9.49 16.12 -38.13
N ARG A 362 -9.80 14.92 -37.64
CA ARG A 362 -10.90 14.71 -36.68
C ARG A 362 -10.74 15.50 -35.38
N TYR A 363 -9.52 15.93 -35.05
CA TYR A 363 -9.22 16.73 -33.86
C TYR A 363 -9.17 18.23 -34.11
N SER A 364 -9.39 18.70 -35.35
CA SER A 364 -9.27 20.13 -35.69
C SER A 364 -10.19 21.02 -34.87
N LEU A 365 -11.38 20.54 -34.48
CA LEU A 365 -12.37 21.31 -33.73
C LEU A 365 -12.06 21.48 -32.25
N ILE A 366 -11.08 20.78 -31.68
CA ILE A 366 -10.69 20.96 -30.27
C ILE A 366 -10.22 22.39 -29.99
N PHE A 367 -9.69 23.09 -31.00
CA PHE A 367 -9.17 24.44 -30.89
C PHE A 367 -10.27 25.53 -31.01
N SER A 368 -11.53 25.15 -31.15
CA SER A 368 -12.63 26.10 -31.32
C SER A 368 -12.79 27.08 -30.14
N VAL A 369 -12.58 26.60 -28.92
CA VAL A 369 -12.65 27.45 -27.72
C VAL A 369 -11.47 28.45 -27.68
N GLU A 370 -10.29 28.06 -28.15
CA GLU A 370 -9.13 28.97 -28.24
C GLU A 370 -9.43 30.14 -29.20
N GLU A 371 -10.11 29.86 -30.31
CA GLU A 371 -10.52 30.91 -31.24
C GLU A 371 -11.62 31.82 -30.64
N VAL A 372 -12.59 31.27 -29.91
CA VAL A 372 -13.57 32.07 -29.14
C VAL A 372 -12.87 33.00 -28.15
N ASN A 373 -11.89 32.45 -27.41
CA ASN A 373 -11.12 33.20 -26.42
C ASN A 373 -10.25 34.29 -27.08
N ARG A 374 -9.67 34.00 -28.25
CA ARG A 374 -8.90 35.00 -29.04
C ARG A 374 -9.76 36.16 -29.44
N LEU A 375 -10.94 35.90 -30.02
CA LEU A 375 -11.90 36.95 -30.44
C LEU A 375 -12.41 37.77 -29.24
N ALA A 376 -12.65 37.13 -28.11
CA ALA A 376 -13.04 37.80 -26.88
C ALA A 376 -11.94 38.74 -26.35
N ARG A 377 -10.67 38.31 -26.39
CA ARG A 377 -9.53 39.20 -26.06
C ARG A 377 -9.37 40.39 -27.00
N GLU A 378 -9.80 40.24 -28.24
CA GLU A 378 -9.85 41.34 -29.22
C GLU A 378 -11.05 42.29 -29.03
N GLY A 379 -11.88 42.08 -28.02
CA GLY A 379 -12.99 42.94 -27.63
C GLY A 379 -14.37 42.50 -28.12
N MET A 380 -14.48 41.32 -28.76
CA MET A 380 -15.79 40.78 -29.13
C MET A 380 -16.49 40.22 -27.86
N PRO A 381 -17.78 40.50 -27.63
CA PRO A 381 -18.52 39.85 -26.55
C PRO A 381 -18.45 38.31 -26.69
N PHE A 382 -18.20 37.60 -25.59
CA PHE A 382 -17.98 36.15 -25.63
C PHE A 382 -19.10 35.36 -26.34
N ARG A 383 -20.37 35.76 -26.12
CA ARG A 383 -21.50 35.08 -26.79
C ARG A 383 -21.52 35.31 -28.31
N ASP A 384 -21.07 36.48 -28.77
CA ASP A 384 -20.99 36.78 -30.20
C ASP A 384 -19.79 36.05 -30.85
N ALA A 385 -18.66 35.99 -30.16
CA ALA A 385 -17.52 35.18 -30.55
C ALA A 385 -17.90 33.70 -30.67
N TYR A 386 -18.61 33.16 -29.69
CA TYR A 386 -19.09 31.77 -29.70
C TYR A 386 -19.99 31.48 -30.89
N LYS A 387 -20.98 32.36 -31.15
CA LYS A 387 -21.89 32.21 -32.30
C LYS A 387 -21.13 32.32 -33.64
N LYS A 388 -20.19 33.27 -33.73
CA LYS A 388 -19.38 33.47 -34.95
C LYS A 388 -18.58 32.20 -35.25
N VAL A 389 -17.85 31.67 -34.27
CA VAL A 389 -17.04 30.43 -34.43
C VAL A 389 -17.93 29.23 -34.77
N GLY A 390 -19.11 29.10 -34.13
CA GLY A 390 -20.07 28.05 -34.45
C GLY A 390 -20.54 28.11 -35.90
N LEU A 391 -20.91 29.27 -36.40
CA LEU A 391 -21.31 29.48 -37.79
C LEU A 391 -20.15 29.22 -38.78
N ASP A 392 -18.93 29.56 -38.41
CA ASP A 392 -17.77 29.31 -39.25
C ASP A 392 -17.48 27.81 -39.33
N ILE A 393 -17.68 27.03 -38.23
CA ILE A 393 -17.60 25.56 -38.22
C ILE A 393 -18.68 24.96 -39.14
N GLU A 394 -19.95 25.37 -38.97
CA GLU A 394 -21.06 24.85 -39.79
C GLU A 394 -20.88 25.15 -41.30
N ALA A 395 -20.26 26.25 -41.60
CA ALA A 395 -19.98 26.65 -43.00
C ALA A 395 -18.65 26.11 -43.54
N GLY A 396 -17.93 25.31 -42.80
CA GLY A 396 -16.61 24.72 -43.20
C GLY A 396 -15.51 25.77 -43.36
N ARG A 397 -15.64 26.97 -42.73
CA ARG A 397 -14.64 28.05 -42.84
C ARG A 397 -13.71 28.12 -41.62
N PHE A 398 -13.95 27.30 -40.61
CA PHE A 398 -13.10 27.26 -39.41
C PHE A 398 -11.72 26.74 -39.74
N THR A 399 -10.69 27.51 -39.45
CA THR A 399 -9.29 27.09 -39.55
C THR A 399 -8.68 27.11 -38.16
N PRO A 400 -8.26 25.95 -37.60
CA PRO A 400 -7.74 25.92 -36.24
C PRO A 400 -6.36 26.57 -36.14
N CYS A 401 -6.15 27.41 -35.10
CA CYS A 401 -4.82 27.75 -34.63
C CYS A 401 -4.41 26.65 -33.63
N LYS A 402 -3.40 25.86 -33.98
CA LYS A 402 -2.93 24.75 -33.15
C LYS A 402 -1.95 25.17 -32.06
N GLU A 403 -1.66 26.46 -31.92
CA GLU A 403 -0.86 27.00 -30.85
C GLU A 403 -1.72 27.22 -29.59
N VAL A 404 -1.41 26.52 -28.53
CA VAL A 404 -2.07 26.64 -27.23
C VAL A 404 -1.05 27.04 -26.18
N HIS A 405 -1.27 28.16 -25.53
CA HIS A 405 -0.42 28.62 -24.45
C HIS A 405 -1.26 29.25 -23.34
N HIS A 406 -1.34 28.55 -22.22
CA HIS A 406 -1.99 29.04 -21.01
C HIS A 406 -0.93 29.55 -20.03
N THR A 407 -1.28 30.52 -19.21
CA THR A 407 -0.35 31.13 -18.24
C THR A 407 -0.71 30.88 -16.79
N HIS A 408 -1.94 30.42 -16.54
CA HIS A 408 -2.40 30.11 -15.19
C HIS A 408 -1.84 28.75 -14.72
N GLU A 409 -1.79 28.59 -13.42
CA GLU A 409 -1.22 27.43 -12.74
C GLU A 409 -1.96 26.15 -13.12
N GLY A 410 -1.19 25.06 -13.30
CA GLY A 410 -1.70 23.71 -13.55
C GLY A 410 -2.30 23.51 -14.95
N SER A 411 -1.96 24.33 -15.95
CA SER A 411 -2.47 24.18 -17.32
C SER A 411 -1.34 24.03 -18.36
N ILE A 412 -1.72 23.85 -19.64
CA ILE A 412 -0.78 23.75 -20.76
C ILE A 412 0.14 24.99 -20.77
N GLY A 413 1.46 24.76 -20.68
CA GLY A 413 2.46 25.82 -20.59
C GLY A 413 2.89 26.22 -19.18
N ASN A 414 2.14 25.80 -18.14
CA ASN A 414 2.48 26.02 -16.72
C ASN A 414 1.99 24.86 -15.83
N LEU A 415 2.62 23.69 -15.94
CA LEU A 415 2.17 22.44 -15.29
C LEU A 415 2.32 22.41 -13.77
N CYS A 416 3.15 23.30 -13.20
CA CYS A 416 3.45 23.36 -11.77
C CYS A 416 4.05 22.08 -11.17
N ASN A 417 4.78 21.27 -11.95
CA ASN A 417 5.36 20.01 -11.52
C ASN A 417 6.31 20.16 -10.32
N ASP A 418 7.02 21.29 -10.21
CA ASP A 418 7.89 21.58 -9.05
C ASP A 418 7.07 21.73 -7.76
N ALA A 419 5.89 22.37 -7.83
CA ALA A 419 4.99 22.53 -6.69
C ALA A 419 4.40 21.17 -6.27
N ILE A 420 3.99 20.35 -7.23
CA ILE A 420 3.49 18.99 -6.98
C ILE A 420 4.59 18.13 -6.34
N SER A 421 5.83 18.24 -6.84
CA SER A 421 6.98 17.52 -6.27
C SER A 421 7.28 17.95 -4.84
N ALA A 422 7.20 19.26 -4.55
CA ALA A 422 7.37 19.75 -3.18
C ALA A 422 6.30 19.25 -2.21
N LEU A 423 5.05 19.12 -2.66
CA LEU A 423 3.98 18.51 -1.86
C LEU A 423 4.26 17.04 -1.55
N MET A 424 4.68 16.24 -2.54
CA MET A 424 5.06 14.85 -2.32
C MET A 424 6.20 14.73 -1.32
N GLN A 425 7.26 15.52 -1.48
CA GLN A 425 8.40 15.51 -0.56
C GLN A 425 7.99 15.82 0.87
N GLN A 426 7.12 16.81 1.07
CA GLN A 426 6.58 17.13 2.41
C GLN A 426 5.84 15.95 3.04
N VAL A 427 5.09 15.20 2.24
CA VAL A 427 4.37 14.00 2.74
C VAL A 427 5.36 12.89 3.07
N VAL A 428 6.33 12.62 2.21
CA VAL A 428 7.36 11.58 2.43
C VAL A 428 8.16 11.88 3.70
N ASP A 429 8.63 13.10 3.89
CA ASP A 429 9.36 13.52 5.08
C ASP A 429 8.55 13.34 6.37
N GLY A 430 7.24 13.43 6.29
CA GLY A 430 6.35 13.29 7.45
C GLY A 430 6.07 11.87 7.92
N PHE A 431 6.61 10.83 7.27
CA PHE A 431 6.51 9.44 7.75
C PHE A 431 7.46 9.12 8.91
N HIS A 432 8.69 9.61 8.87
CA HIS A 432 9.72 9.37 9.89
C HIS A 432 10.03 7.88 10.12
N PHE A 433 10.31 7.13 9.05
CA PHE A 433 10.60 5.68 9.12
C PHE A 433 11.92 5.34 9.84
N GLU A 434 12.85 6.29 9.97
CA GLU A 434 14.21 6.08 10.50
C GLU A 434 14.19 5.51 11.92
N GLY A 435 13.26 5.95 12.75
CA GLY A 435 13.14 5.47 14.15
C GLY A 435 12.81 3.98 14.22
N MET A 436 11.97 3.49 13.32
CA MET A 436 11.62 2.08 13.20
C MET A 436 12.82 1.25 12.74
N GLU A 437 13.54 1.70 11.72
CA GLU A 437 14.71 1.00 11.18
C GLU A 437 15.89 0.94 12.17
N GLN A 438 16.14 2.05 12.88
CA GLN A 438 17.17 2.11 13.90
C GLN A 438 16.88 1.15 15.05
N ALA A 439 15.62 1.08 15.50
CA ALA A 439 15.18 0.17 16.55
C ALA A 439 15.36 -1.30 16.14
N GLU A 440 14.98 -1.67 14.91
CA GLU A 440 15.16 -3.03 14.40
C GLU A 440 16.65 -3.40 14.31
N ARG A 441 17.48 -2.53 13.74
CA ARG A 441 18.93 -2.75 13.68
C ARG A 441 19.55 -2.91 15.06
N ALA A 442 19.15 -2.09 16.02
CA ALA A 442 19.65 -2.17 17.39
C ALA A 442 19.29 -3.48 18.08
N LEU A 443 18.04 -3.97 17.94
CA LEU A 443 17.61 -5.26 18.48
C LEU A 443 18.42 -6.42 17.88
N LEU A 444 18.67 -6.39 16.58
CA LEU A 444 19.44 -7.40 15.87
C LEU A 444 20.95 -7.29 16.12
N GLY A 445 21.44 -6.14 16.64
CA GLY A 445 22.86 -5.86 16.83
C GLY A 445 23.59 -5.62 15.50
N ARG A 446 22.89 -5.03 14.55
CA ARG A 446 23.38 -4.64 13.21
C ARG A 446 23.64 -3.15 13.11
#